data_d453f21348d138c41ceb13ae76509dbb
#
_entry.id   d453f21348d138c41ceb13ae76509dbb
#
_cell.length_a   1.000
_cell.length_b   1.000
_cell.length_c   1.000
_cell.angle_alpha   90.00
_cell.angle_beta   90.00
_cell.angle_gamma   90.00
#
_symmetry.space_group_name_H-M   'P 1'
#
loop_
_entity.id
_entity.type
_entity.pdbx_description
1 polymer ?
#
loop_
_entity_poly.entity_id
_entity_poly.type
_entity_poly.pdbx_seq_one_letter_code
_entity_poly.pdbx_strand_id
1 'polypeptide(L)'
;MIKTISLSMTLVAAATLAACSSTPLNTPKAPVENAQVAPPANTGASTAQSTVATVTLDPLDDPKSELAARSVYFAYDDFSVDPKYQPLVQAHGHFLQTHPQVQIRVEGNTDERGSREYNLALGDKRAQVVAKQLEVMGASTAQIEAVSYGEERPKAEGHDETAWTENRRADIRYVKR
;
A
#
# COMPACT_ATOMS: atom_id res chain seq x y z
N MET A 1 -46.16 16.87 28.83
CA MET A 1 -46.51 17.77 27.72
C MET A 1 -45.99 17.18 26.44
N ILE A 2 -46.90 16.63 25.66
CA ILE A 2 -46.64 15.92 24.41
C ILE A 2 -46.73 16.97 23.29
N LYS A 3 -45.68 17.10 22.48
CA LYS A 3 -45.74 17.84 21.22
C LYS A 3 -45.41 16.89 20.07
N THR A 4 -46.45 16.45 19.41
CA THR A 4 -46.45 15.84 18.09
C THR A 4 -46.22 16.89 17.02
N ILE A 5 -45.31 16.65 16.07
CA ILE A 5 -45.18 17.40 14.81
C ILE A 5 -45.06 16.39 13.69
N SER A 6 -46.12 16.18 13.10
CA SER A 6 -46.63 16.16 11.72
C SER A 6 -45.62 15.89 10.58
N LEU A 7 -45.97 14.82 9.94
CA LEU A 7 -45.69 14.23 8.64
C LEU A 7 -45.86 15.26 7.48
N SER A 8 -44.88 15.36 6.58
CA SER A 8 -45.12 15.86 5.22
C SER A 8 -44.32 15.04 4.22
N MET A 9 -45.06 14.25 3.52
CA MET A 9 -44.70 13.40 2.38
C MET A 9 -44.83 14.25 1.11
N THR A 10 -43.73 14.40 0.34
CA THR A 10 -43.80 14.82 -1.05
C THR A 10 -42.97 13.92 -1.93
N LEU A 11 -43.71 13.16 -2.70
CA LEU A 11 -43.28 12.26 -3.77
C LEU A 11 -43.10 13.12 -5.04
N VAL A 12 -41.92 13.15 -5.65
CA VAL A 12 -41.74 13.55 -7.05
C VAL A 12 -40.86 12.54 -7.75
N ALA A 13 -41.51 11.74 -8.59
CA ALA A 13 -40.90 10.88 -9.57
C ALA A 13 -40.69 11.69 -10.86
N ALA A 14 -39.44 11.70 -11.40
CA ALA A 14 -39.20 12.09 -12.78
C ALA A 14 -38.10 11.18 -13.35
N ALA A 15 -38.55 10.22 -14.16
CA ALA A 15 -37.72 9.38 -14.99
C ALA A 15 -37.38 10.15 -16.26
N THR A 16 -36.04 10.30 -16.56
CA THR A 16 -35.58 10.71 -17.91
C THR A 16 -34.62 9.67 -18.41
N LEU A 17 -35.10 8.88 -19.37
CA LEU A 17 -34.28 8.06 -20.25
C LEU A 17 -33.57 8.98 -21.22
N ALA A 18 -32.21 8.97 -21.20
CA ALA A 18 -31.39 9.55 -22.24
C ALA A 18 -30.68 8.45 -23.03
N ALA A 19 -30.98 8.43 -24.32
CA ALA A 19 -30.54 7.44 -25.29
C ALA A 19 -29.03 7.49 -25.55
N CYS A 20 -28.42 6.32 -25.73
CA CYS A 20 -27.07 6.15 -26.26
C CYS A 20 -27.07 6.49 -27.75
N SER A 21 -26.37 7.54 -28.15
CA SER A 21 -26.04 7.79 -29.55
C SER A 21 -24.57 7.38 -29.78
N SER A 22 -24.39 6.29 -30.52
CA SER A 22 -23.10 5.81 -31.01
C SER A 22 -22.68 6.62 -32.22
N THR A 23 -21.59 7.37 -32.14
CA THR A 23 -20.94 8.02 -33.28
C THR A 23 -20.05 7.04 -34.02
N PRO A 24 -20.16 6.92 -35.39
CA PRO A 24 -19.25 6.08 -36.17
C PRO A 24 -17.86 6.74 -36.29
N LEU A 25 -16.80 5.98 -36.00
CA LEU A 25 -15.40 6.33 -36.27
C LEU A 25 -15.18 6.38 -37.80
N ASN A 26 -14.99 7.54 -38.34
CA ASN A 26 -14.54 7.72 -39.70
C ASN A 26 -13.00 7.77 -39.74
N THR A 27 -12.37 6.69 -40.14
CA THR A 27 -10.91 6.58 -40.29
C THR A 27 -10.52 7.14 -41.66
N PRO A 28 -9.74 8.22 -41.75
CA PRO A 28 -9.19 8.63 -43.05
C PRO A 28 -8.02 7.70 -43.43
N LYS A 29 -8.17 7.07 -44.62
CA LYS A 29 -7.16 6.27 -45.28
C LYS A 29 -6.04 7.20 -45.79
N ALA A 30 -4.82 7.02 -45.30
CA ALA A 30 -3.64 7.77 -45.77
C ALA A 30 -3.27 7.38 -47.17
N PRO A 31 -2.90 8.33 -48.05
CA PRO A 31 -2.41 8.04 -49.39
C PRO A 31 -0.97 7.49 -49.32
N VAL A 32 -0.73 6.41 -50.08
CA VAL A 32 0.61 5.86 -50.28
C VAL A 32 1.27 6.69 -51.39
N GLU A 33 2.26 7.48 -51.04
CA GLU A 33 3.10 8.21 -51.97
C GLU A 33 4.39 7.43 -52.23
N ASN A 34 4.58 7.10 -53.50
CA ASN A 34 5.70 6.34 -54.01
C ASN A 34 6.94 7.22 -54.04
N ALA A 35 7.86 7.06 -53.11
CA ALA A 35 9.14 7.79 -53.09
C ALA A 35 10.22 7.00 -53.83
N GLN A 36 10.66 7.62 -54.87
CA GLN A 36 11.71 7.26 -55.81
C GLN A 36 13.08 7.18 -55.11
N VAL A 37 13.79 6.08 -55.38
CA VAL A 37 15.14 5.80 -54.88
C VAL A 37 16.16 6.73 -55.49
N ALA A 38 16.90 7.51 -54.71
CA ALA A 38 18.11 8.20 -55.07
C ALA A 38 19.34 7.55 -54.39
N PRO A 39 20.51 7.52 -55.02
CA PRO A 39 21.66 6.74 -54.56
C PRO A 39 22.43 7.35 -53.38
N PRO A 40 23.30 6.60 -52.71
CA PRO A 40 23.78 6.90 -51.37
C PRO A 40 24.89 7.97 -51.34
N ALA A 41 24.69 9.01 -50.57
CA ALA A 41 25.76 9.88 -50.13
C ALA A 41 26.25 9.41 -48.75
N ASN A 42 27.50 9.00 -48.74
CA ASN A 42 28.26 8.56 -47.60
C ASN A 42 28.51 9.78 -46.67
N THR A 43 27.96 9.78 -45.45
CA THR A 43 28.37 10.78 -44.44
C THR A 43 28.24 10.17 -43.03
N GLY A 44 29.40 9.98 -42.40
CA GLY A 44 29.67 9.96 -40.98
C GLY A 44 28.72 9.16 -40.08
N ALA A 45 29.14 7.99 -39.62
CA ALA A 45 28.53 7.28 -38.52
C ALA A 45 28.64 8.14 -37.25
N SER A 46 27.58 8.86 -36.92
CA SER A 46 27.34 9.30 -35.55
C SER A 46 26.76 8.13 -34.78
N THR A 47 27.59 7.49 -33.98
CA THR A 47 27.16 6.49 -33.02
C THR A 47 26.27 7.22 -32.00
N ALA A 48 24.96 7.22 -32.25
CA ALA A 48 23.99 7.60 -31.25
C ALA A 48 24.13 6.58 -30.11
N GLN A 49 24.86 6.97 -29.06
CA GLN A 49 24.86 6.27 -27.78
C GLN A 49 23.39 6.25 -27.32
N SER A 50 22.76 5.08 -27.47
CA SER A 50 21.47 4.81 -26.83
C SER A 50 21.72 4.88 -25.33
N THR A 51 21.41 6.01 -24.73
CA THR A 51 21.33 6.14 -23.29
C THR A 51 20.14 5.29 -22.87
N VAL A 52 20.41 4.05 -22.45
CA VAL A 52 19.42 3.24 -21.74
C VAL A 52 19.05 4.04 -20.49
N ALA A 53 17.87 4.63 -20.50
CA ALA A 53 17.32 5.27 -19.33
C ALA A 53 17.23 4.19 -18.23
N THR A 54 18.03 4.35 -17.20
CA THR A 54 17.96 3.47 -16.02
C THR A 54 16.58 3.68 -15.41
N VAL A 55 15.70 2.70 -15.55
CA VAL A 55 14.39 2.72 -14.87
C VAL A 55 14.68 2.57 -13.39
N THR A 56 14.64 3.67 -12.66
CA THR A 56 14.71 3.67 -11.20
C THR A 56 13.36 3.17 -10.70
N LEU A 57 13.33 1.98 -10.11
CA LEU A 57 12.13 1.45 -9.45
C LEU A 57 11.79 2.34 -8.25
N ASP A 58 10.49 2.47 -7.97
CA ASP A 58 10.04 3.07 -6.71
C ASP A 58 10.69 2.29 -5.54
N PRO A 59 11.30 2.95 -4.56
CA PRO A 59 11.91 2.27 -3.41
C PRO A 59 10.95 1.31 -2.67
N LEU A 60 9.65 1.54 -2.78
CA LEU A 60 8.64 0.65 -2.20
C LEU A 60 8.39 -0.62 -3.04
N ASP A 61 8.79 -0.63 -4.30
CA ASP A 61 8.61 -1.77 -5.23
C ASP A 61 9.94 -2.47 -5.54
N ASP A 62 11.07 -1.91 -5.11
CA ASP A 62 12.39 -2.53 -5.26
C ASP A 62 12.62 -3.58 -4.15
N PRO A 63 12.74 -4.88 -4.48
CA PRO A 63 12.99 -5.94 -3.49
C PRO A 63 14.37 -5.83 -2.79
N LYS A 64 15.28 -5.02 -3.31
CA LYS A 64 16.59 -4.74 -2.71
C LYS A 64 16.58 -3.50 -1.81
N SER A 65 15.48 -2.77 -1.78
CA SER A 65 15.32 -1.60 -0.94
C SER A 65 15.26 -1.98 0.55
N GLU A 66 15.74 -1.09 1.41
CA GLU A 66 15.56 -1.18 2.87
C GLU A 66 14.08 -1.20 3.27
N LEU A 67 13.18 -0.71 2.39
CA LEU A 67 11.73 -0.70 2.58
C LEU A 67 11.04 -2.00 2.11
N ALA A 68 11.78 -2.97 1.60
CA ALA A 68 11.24 -4.27 1.18
C ALA A 68 10.80 -5.11 2.39
N ALA A 69 11.56 -5.06 3.48
CA ALA A 69 11.22 -5.73 4.74
C ALA A 69 10.18 -4.90 5.50
N ARG A 70 9.00 -5.46 5.75
CA ARG A 70 7.84 -4.73 6.32
C ARG A 70 7.24 -5.40 7.55
N SER A 71 7.86 -6.44 8.09
CA SER A 71 7.34 -7.19 9.22
C SER A 71 8.29 -7.14 10.41
N VAL A 72 7.74 -6.80 11.56
CA VAL A 72 8.39 -6.87 12.86
C VAL A 72 7.82 -8.07 13.60
N TYR A 73 8.67 -9.02 14.03
CA TYR A 73 8.26 -10.23 14.73
C TYR A 73 8.49 -10.12 16.22
N PHE A 74 7.65 -10.83 16.98
CA PHE A 74 7.62 -10.79 18.44
C PHE A 74 7.80 -12.17 19.07
N ALA A 75 8.31 -12.18 20.29
CA ALA A 75 8.30 -13.38 21.11
C ALA A 75 6.87 -13.78 21.53
N TYR A 76 6.75 -14.97 22.10
CA TYR A 76 5.48 -15.42 22.65
C TYR A 76 5.03 -14.48 23.78
N ASP A 77 3.77 -14.09 23.75
CA ASP A 77 3.13 -13.23 24.75
C ASP A 77 3.87 -11.88 24.97
N ASP A 78 4.56 -11.38 23.95
CA ASP A 78 5.36 -10.17 24.00
C ASP A 78 4.95 -9.18 22.89
N PHE A 79 5.10 -7.89 23.18
CA PHE A 79 4.94 -6.76 22.26
C PHE A 79 6.16 -5.82 22.26
N SER A 80 7.26 -6.22 22.89
CA SER A 80 8.53 -5.48 22.85
C SER A 80 9.19 -5.63 21.49
N VAL A 81 9.57 -4.52 20.85
CA VAL A 81 10.29 -4.55 19.57
C VAL A 81 11.75 -4.90 19.83
N ASP A 82 12.19 -6.04 19.28
CA ASP A 82 13.60 -6.46 19.35
C ASP A 82 14.50 -5.41 18.67
N PRO A 83 15.64 -5.03 19.26
CA PRO A 83 16.60 -4.07 18.69
C PRO A 83 17.05 -4.39 17.27
N LYS A 84 17.03 -5.64 16.84
CA LYS A 84 17.36 -6.03 15.45
C LYS A 84 16.43 -5.41 14.39
N TYR A 85 15.21 -4.97 14.78
CA TYR A 85 14.26 -4.30 13.89
C TYR A 85 14.43 -2.78 13.85
N GLN A 86 15.32 -2.19 14.65
CA GLN A 86 15.57 -0.74 14.63
C GLN A 86 15.92 -0.21 13.23
N PRO A 87 16.80 -0.86 12.44
CA PRO A 87 17.09 -0.39 11.09
C PRO A 87 15.86 -0.37 10.19
N LEU A 88 14.99 -1.39 10.27
CA LEU A 88 13.73 -1.46 9.54
C LEU A 88 12.80 -0.30 9.92
N VAL A 89 12.56 -0.10 11.21
CA VAL A 89 11.69 0.99 11.71
C VAL A 89 12.25 2.36 11.32
N GLN A 90 13.56 2.54 11.41
CA GLN A 90 14.24 3.79 11.03
C GLN A 90 14.08 4.08 9.53
N ALA A 91 14.29 3.10 8.66
CA ALA A 91 14.11 3.25 7.22
C ALA A 91 12.69 3.69 6.85
N HIS A 92 11.68 3.00 7.40
CA HIS A 92 10.28 3.35 7.17
C HIS A 92 9.88 4.70 7.78
N GLY A 93 10.33 5.01 9.00
CA GLY A 93 10.07 6.30 9.64
C GLY A 93 10.66 7.47 8.85
N HIS A 94 11.92 7.35 8.41
CA HIS A 94 12.56 8.35 7.56
C HIS A 94 11.86 8.52 6.20
N PHE A 95 11.45 7.41 5.58
CA PHE A 95 10.67 7.47 4.34
C PHE A 95 9.36 8.25 4.53
N LEU A 96 8.60 7.96 5.59
CA LEU A 96 7.35 8.65 5.90
C LEU A 96 7.58 10.13 6.22
N GLN A 97 8.65 10.48 6.92
CA GLN A 97 9.01 11.87 7.22
C GLN A 97 9.23 12.69 5.93
N THR A 98 9.85 12.10 4.92
CA THR A 98 10.15 12.76 3.64
C THR A 98 8.99 12.69 2.64
N HIS A 99 7.96 11.88 2.90
CA HIS A 99 6.80 11.66 2.03
C HIS A 99 5.48 11.88 2.78
N PRO A 100 5.12 13.14 3.13
CA PRO A 100 3.98 13.43 4.00
C PRO A 100 2.60 13.03 3.43
N GLN A 101 2.51 12.79 2.12
CA GLN A 101 1.29 12.31 1.46
C GLN A 101 1.07 10.81 1.60
N VAL A 102 2.13 10.06 1.95
CA VAL A 102 2.07 8.60 2.10
C VAL A 102 1.38 8.24 3.40
N GLN A 103 0.52 7.24 3.36
CA GLN A 103 -0.18 6.70 4.53
C GLN A 103 0.07 5.20 4.64
N ILE A 104 0.22 4.76 5.87
CA ILE A 104 0.42 3.36 6.21
C ILE A 104 -0.62 2.87 7.23
N ARG A 105 -0.80 1.57 7.22
CA ARG A 105 -1.45 0.83 8.30
C ARG A 105 -0.44 -0.11 8.93
N VAL A 106 -0.36 -0.10 10.26
CA VAL A 106 0.41 -1.07 11.04
C VAL A 106 -0.56 -2.13 11.52
N GLU A 107 -0.43 -3.35 11.00
CA GLU A 107 -1.34 -4.46 11.23
C GLU A 107 -0.73 -5.42 12.26
N GLY A 108 -1.28 -5.44 13.48
CA GLY A 108 -0.81 -6.32 14.56
C GLY A 108 -1.50 -7.67 14.54
N ASN A 109 -0.68 -8.73 14.60
CA ASN A 109 -1.11 -10.12 14.53
C ASN A 109 -0.53 -10.95 15.67
N THR A 110 -1.21 -12.04 16.00
CA THR A 110 -0.80 -13.01 17.03
C THR A 110 -0.77 -14.43 16.45
N ASP A 111 -0.23 -15.36 17.20
CA ASP A 111 -0.52 -16.78 16.98
C ASP A 111 -1.92 -17.12 17.54
N GLU A 112 -2.38 -18.36 17.31
CA GLU A 112 -3.70 -18.84 17.67
C GLU A 112 -3.91 -19.15 19.16
N ARG A 113 -2.86 -19.10 19.97
CA ARG A 113 -2.92 -19.47 21.39
C ARG A 113 -3.49 -18.33 22.23
N GLY A 114 -4.52 -18.63 23.00
CA GLY A 114 -5.22 -17.65 23.83
C GLY A 114 -6.70 -17.50 23.48
N SER A 115 -7.37 -16.53 24.09
CA SER A 115 -8.72 -16.16 23.67
C SER A 115 -8.65 -15.13 22.54
N ARG A 116 -9.71 -15.09 21.74
CA ARG A 116 -9.83 -14.11 20.64
C ARG A 116 -9.69 -12.67 21.14
N GLU A 117 -10.32 -12.34 22.26
CA GLU A 117 -10.29 -11.01 22.86
C GLU A 117 -8.87 -10.67 23.32
N TYR A 118 -8.20 -11.63 23.95
CA TYR A 118 -6.80 -11.48 24.37
C TYR A 118 -5.89 -11.24 23.16
N ASN A 119 -6.01 -12.05 22.11
CA ASN A 119 -5.21 -11.94 20.91
C ASN A 119 -5.46 -10.62 20.17
N LEU A 120 -6.71 -10.15 20.13
CA LEU A 120 -7.02 -8.84 19.58
C LEU A 120 -6.31 -7.71 20.37
N ALA A 121 -6.34 -7.76 21.70
CA ALA A 121 -5.67 -6.79 22.55
C ALA A 121 -4.13 -6.87 22.44
N LEU A 122 -3.55 -8.07 22.32
CA LEU A 122 -2.11 -8.24 22.13
C LEU A 122 -1.66 -7.74 20.75
N GLY A 123 -2.42 -8.05 19.70
CA GLY A 123 -2.17 -7.53 18.36
C GLY A 123 -2.23 -5.99 18.32
N ASP A 124 -3.18 -5.38 19.04
CA ASP A 124 -3.28 -3.93 19.14
C ASP A 124 -2.03 -3.32 19.80
N LYS A 125 -1.54 -3.89 20.91
CA LYS A 125 -0.29 -3.44 21.55
C LYS A 125 0.91 -3.54 20.61
N ARG A 126 1.01 -4.62 19.80
CA ARG A 126 2.06 -4.80 18.80
C ARG A 126 2.00 -3.74 17.72
N ALA A 127 0.80 -3.46 17.19
CA ALA A 127 0.61 -2.41 16.20
C ALA A 127 0.99 -1.03 16.76
N GLN A 128 0.52 -0.71 17.95
CA GLN A 128 0.77 0.58 18.59
C GLN A 128 2.24 0.82 18.92
N VAL A 129 2.98 -0.18 19.39
CA VAL A 129 4.40 0.00 19.73
C VAL A 129 5.23 0.26 18.46
N VAL A 130 4.94 -0.41 17.35
CA VAL A 130 5.61 -0.15 16.08
C VAL A 130 5.22 1.22 15.53
N ALA A 131 3.94 1.58 15.55
CA ALA A 131 3.46 2.90 15.16
C ALA A 131 4.17 4.01 15.96
N LYS A 132 4.28 3.83 17.27
CA LYS A 132 4.96 4.79 18.14
C LYS A 132 6.45 4.94 17.83
N GLN A 133 7.13 3.86 17.48
CA GLN A 133 8.53 3.93 17.07
C GLN A 133 8.68 4.66 15.73
N LEU A 134 7.80 4.45 14.76
CA LEU A 134 7.78 5.19 13.50
C LEU A 134 7.56 6.70 13.72
N GLU A 135 6.68 7.09 14.65
CA GLU A 135 6.49 8.49 15.04
C GLU A 135 7.76 9.11 15.64
N VAL A 136 8.47 8.36 16.49
CA VAL A 136 9.76 8.81 17.07
C VAL A 136 10.81 9.00 15.96
N MET A 137 10.74 8.22 14.87
CA MET A 137 11.63 8.37 13.70
C MET A 137 11.18 9.47 12.74
N GLY A 138 10.13 10.23 13.06
CA GLY A 138 9.69 11.42 12.33
C GLY A 138 8.45 11.27 11.46
N ALA A 139 7.79 10.10 11.46
CA ALA A 139 6.51 9.94 10.79
C ALA A 139 5.41 10.72 11.54
N SER A 140 4.49 11.34 10.79
CA SER A 140 3.34 12.01 11.40
C SER A 140 2.30 11.00 11.86
N THR A 141 1.68 11.24 13.04
CA THR A 141 0.54 10.45 13.52
C THR A 141 -0.60 10.36 12.48
N ALA A 142 -0.80 11.41 11.68
CA ALA A 142 -1.81 11.42 10.62
C ALA A 142 -1.51 10.47 9.45
N GLN A 143 -0.29 9.97 9.33
CA GLN A 143 0.13 9.01 8.31
C GLN A 143 -0.06 7.56 8.77
N ILE A 144 -0.29 7.30 10.05
CA ILE A 144 -0.22 5.97 10.64
C ILE A 144 -1.58 5.57 11.23
N GLU A 145 -2.13 4.49 10.74
CA GLU A 145 -3.27 3.79 11.33
C GLU A 145 -2.78 2.49 11.98
N ALA A 146 -3.00 2.30 13.28
CA ALA A 146 -2.72 1.04 13.97
C ALA A 146 -3.99 0.20 14.06
N VAL A 147 -3.92 -1.06 13.63
CA VAL A 147 -5.06 -1.99 13.59
C VAL A 147 -4.63 -3.36 14.09
N SER A 148 -5.46 -4.01 14.87
CA SER A 148 -5.25 -5.40 15.28
C SER A 148 -6.15 -6.34 14.50
N TYR A 149 -5.59 -7.45 14.06
CA TYR A 149 -6.33 -8.59 13.56
C TYR A 149 -6.27 -9.79 14.54
N GLY A 150 -5.51 -9.66 15.64
CA GLY A 150 -5.31 -10.78 16.55
C GLY A 150 -4.82 -12.02 15.79
N GLU A 151 -5.53 -13.13 15.95
CA GLU A 151 -5.25 -14.41 15.28
C GLU A 151 -5.94 -14.58 13.91
N GLU A 152 -6.78 -13.64 13.50
CA GLU A 152 -7.70 -13.77 12.35
C GLU A 152 -6.98 -13.75 10.98
N ARG A 153 -5.70 -13.33 10.94
CA ARG A 153 -4.92 -13.25 9.70
C ARG A 153 -3.57 -13.97 9.81
N PRO A 154 -3.58 -15.29 9.91
CA PRO A 154 -2.36 -16.05 9.95
C PRO A 154 -1.57 -15.89 8.64
N LYS A 155 -0.25 -15.72 8.75
CA LYS A 155 0.69 -15.72 7.63
C LYS A 155 1.14 -17.15 7.29
N ALA A 156 1.29 -17.97 8.30
CA ALA A 156 1.61 -19.37 8.19
C ALA A 156 0.48 -20.20 8.80
N GLU A 157 0.04 -21.22 8.05
CA GLU A 157 -0.90 -22.23 8.51
C GLU A 157 -0.13 -23.31 9.26
N GLY A 158 -0.71 -23.84 10.33
CA GLY A 158 -0.12 -24.88 11.17
C GLY A 158 -0.22 -24.57 12.66
N HIS A 159 -0.06 -25.62 13.49
CA HIS A 159 -0.23 -25.57 14.94
C HIS A 159 1.09 -25.90 15.64
N ASP A 160 2.19 -25.33 15.16
CA ASP A 160 3.53 -25.52 15.69
C ASP A 160 4.28 -24.21 15.86
N GLU A 161 5.43 -24.25 16.54
CA GLU A 161 6.21 -23.03 16.82
C GLU A 161 6.73 -22.37 15.54
N THR A 162 6.90 -23.12 14.46
CA THR A 162 7.31 -22.55 13.16
C THR A 162 6.24 -21.63 12.62
N ALA A 163 4.98 -22.11 12.55
CA ALA A 163 3.85 -21.30 12.12
C ALA A 163 3.56 -20.15 13.10
N TRP A 164 3.60 -20.43 14.40
CA TRP A 164 3.33 -19.41 15.42
C TRP A 164 4.33 -18.25 15.38
N THR A 165 5.61 -18.56 15.15
CA THR A 165 6.65 -17.52 15.04
C THR A 165 6.39 -16.59 13.85
N GLU A 166 5.92 -17.11 12.72
CA GLU A 166 5.56 -16.31 11.55
C GLU A 166 4.28 -15.50 11.77
N ASN A 167 3.41 -15.95 12.66
CA ASN A 167 2.14 -15.27 12.95
C ASN A 167 2.29 -14.14 13.97
N ARG A 168 3.22 -14.23 14.92
CA ARG A 168 3.49 -13.19 15.93
C ARG A 168 4.22 -12.01 15.31
N ARG A 169 3.50 -11.13 14.63
CA ARG A 169 4.11 -10.03 13.88
C ARG A 169 3.27 -8.74 13.86
N ALA A 170 3.90 -7.65 13.50
CA ALA A 170 3.25 -6.43 13.05
C ALA A 170 3.76 -6.09 11.65
N ASP A 171 2.83 -5.89 10.71
CA ASP A 171 3.14 -5.58 9.31
C ASP A 171 2.95 -4.10 9.02
N ILE A 172 3.90 -3.46 8.35
CA ILE A 172 3.80 -2.10 7.84
C ILE A 172 3.23 -2.14 6.43
N ARG A 173 2.00 -1.67 6.26
CA ARG A 173 1.27 -1.72 5.00
C ARG A 173 1.06 -0.33 4.43
N TYR A 174 1.61 -0.06 3.26
CA TYR A 174 1.38 1.18 2.54
C TYR A 174 -0.01 1.16 1.90
N VAL A 175 -0.89 2.07 2.32
CA VAL A 175 -2.31 2.13 1.87
C VAL A 175 -2.55 3.28 0.91
N LYS A 176 -1.71 4.32 0.96
CA LYS A 176 -1.70 5.43 0.02
C LYS A 176 -0.25 5.82 -0.26
N ARG A 177 0.09 5.98 -1.52
CA ARG A 177 1.40 6.40 -2.04
C ARG A 177 1.29 7.73 -2.77
#